data_db6adb999948b37fd79022bf248a221f
#
_entry.id   db6adb999948b37fd79022bf248a221f
#
_cell.length_a   1.000
_cell.length_b   1.000
_cell.length_c   1.000
_cell.angle_alpha   90.00
_cell.angle_beta   90.00
_cell.angle_gamma   90.00
#
_symmetry.space_group_name_H-M   'P 1'
#
loop_
_entity.id
_entity.type
_entity.pdbx_description
1 polymer ?
#
loop_
_entity_poly.entity_id
_entity_poly.type
_entity_poly.pdbx_seq_one_letter_code
_entity_poly.pdbx_strand_id
1 'polypeptide(L)'
;MKKYYIIIFLFLFLFCAPILSVAQFGLPAGFELKKFQENENESFYFLQYDSAYLRVSQYESITTYKDHICYADKRGWKVIVGTVDSSGFKQANYYHVDYKGIVTAVKKKFDTIQVAALGRALFNANISIQKMNNNTSSWKIFSKIKIDMTISIIAFPAEDADGNIWYGPEFAQYYSIDGRQTISTKIVNKVPTVASRSKEELTIICTAEKTPPIGIIWLAHRYKLDYNIINVTYKAGASSLHFDHATKTYAWEHIAK
;
A
#
# COMPACT_ATOMS: atom_id res chain seq x y z
N MET A 1 4.94 27.47 -40.26
CA MET A 1 4.25 26.95 -39.06
C MET A 1 4.57 25.49 -38.68
N LYS A 2 5.53 24.77 -39.29
CA LYS A 2 5.85 23.36 -38.97
C LYS A 2 7.08 23.17 -38.05
N LYS A 3 7.84 24.22 -37.73
CA LYS A 3 9.06 24.11 -36.91
C LYS A 3 8.83 24.20 -35.40
N TYR A 4 7.70 24.70 -34.94
CA TYR A 4 7.44 24.88 -33.51
C TYR A 4 6.89 23.63 -32.84
N TYR A 5 6.29 22.70 -33.57
CA TYR A 5 5.75 21.46 -32.98
C TYR A 5 6.83 20.45 -32.55
N ILE A 6 8.00 20.47 -33.19
CA ILE A 6 9.11 19.56 -32.87
C ILE A 6 9.77 19.96 -31.53
N ILE A 7 9.85 21.26 -31.25
CA ILE A 7 10.47 21.78 -30.02
C ILE A 7 9.56 21.51 -28.80
N ILE A 8 8.25 21.62 -28.96
CA ILE A 8 7.28 21.33 -27.88
C ILE A 8 7.25 19.83 -27.58
N PHE A 9 7.40 18.95 -28.56
CA PHE A 9 7.45 17.50 -28.36
C PHE A 9 8.74 17.05 -27.67
N LEU A 10 9.86 17.69 -27.94
CA LEU A 10 11.13 17.43 -27.22
C LEU A 10 11.10 17.91 -25.76
N PHE A 11 10.40 19.02 -25.48
CA PHE A 11 10.28 19.53 -24.11
C PHE A 11 9.34 18.69 -23.25
N LEU A 12 8.29 18.10 -23.82
CA LEU A 12 7.37 17.20 -23.12
C LEU A 12 8.02 15.83 -22.80
N PHE A 13 8.99 15.37 -23.60
CA PHE A 13 9.74 14.13 -23.31
C PHE A 13 10.81 14.31 -22.22
N LEU A 14 11.31 15.53 -22.01
CA LEU A 14 12.29 15.83 -20.95
C LEU A 14 11.66 15.94 -19.56
N PHE A 15 10.34 16.18 -19.45
CA PHE A 15 9.65 16.26 -18.16
C PHE A 15 9.00 14.95 -17.70
N CYS A 16 8.94 13.92 -18.56
CA CYS A 16 8.40 12.60 -18.24
C CYS A 16 9.44 11.51 -18.03
N ALA A 17 10.72 11.82 -18.08
CA ALA A 17 11.72 10.89 -17.57
C ALA A 17 11.71 11.00 -16.04
N PRO A 18 11.25 9.98 -15.28
CA PRO A 18 11.57 9.92 -13.86
C PRO A 18 13.10 9.96 -13.83
N ILE A 19 13.65 10.88 -13.07
CA ILE A 19 15.10 10.94 -12.81
C ILE A 19 15.45 9.65 -12.08
N LEU A 20 15.75 8.60 -12.83
CA LEU A 20 16.41 7.38 -12.38
C LEU A 20 17.89 7.69 -12.17
N SER A 21 18.20 8.66 -11.32
CA SER A 21 19.52 8.79 -10.75
C SER A 21 19.61 7.99 -9.46
N VAL A 22 19.32 6.70 -9.53
CA VAL A 22 19.85 5.77 -8.55
C VAL A 22 21.28 5.49 -9.03
N ALA A 23 22.24 6.06 -8.33
CA ALA A 23 23.63 5.66 -8.51
C ALA A 23 23.70 4.14 -8.33
N GLN A 24 23.89 3.39 -9.42
CA GLN A 24 24.01 1.93 -9.41
C GLN A 24 25.33 1.45 -8.75
N PHE A 25 26.09 2.37 -8.16
CA PHE A 25 27.31 2.07 -7.46
C PHE A 25 27.00 1.75 -5.99
N GLY A 26 27.03 0.44 -5.66
CA GLY A 26 26.98 -0.01 -4.28
C GLY A 26 25.68 -0.70 -3.84
N LEU A 27 24.83 -1.17 -4.76
CA LEU A 27 23.66 -1.98 -4.35
C LEU A 27 24.12 -3.24 -3.62
N PRO A 28 23.40 -3.66 -2.55
CA PRO A 28 23.69 -4.89 -1.83
C PRO A 28 23.75 -6.10 -2.76
N ALA A 29 24.66 -7.02 -2.52
CA ALA A 29 24.77 -8.25 -3.31
C ALA A 29 23.43 -9.02 -3.27
N GLY A 30 22.85 -9.26 -4.46
CA GLY A 30 21.54 -9.90 -4.59
C GLY A 30 20.34 -8.99 -4.34
N PHE A 31 20.53 -7.68 -4.16
CA PHE A 31 19.41 -6.73 -4.11
C PHE A 31 18.68 -6.68 -5.46
N GLU A 32 17.38 -6.86 -5.40
CA GLU A 32 16.51 -6.88 -6.59
C GLU A 32 15.85 -5.51 -6.79
N LEU A 33 16.57 -4.54 -7.38
CA LEU A 33 16.10 -3.16 -7.56
C LEU A 33 14.73 -3.11 -8.26
N LYS A 34 14.52 -3.88 -9.32
CA LYS A 34 13.24 -3.95 -10.02
C LYS A 34 12.12 -4.39 -9.09
N LYS A 35 12.38 -5.42 -8.26
CA LYS A 35 11.40 -5.89 -7.27
C LYS A 35 11.12 -4.87 -6.19
N PHE A 36 12.15 -4.15 -5.76
CA PHE A 36 11.97 -3.03 -4.82
C PHE A 36 11.06 -1.96 -5.40
N GLN A 37 11.30 -1.53 -6.64
CA GLN A 37 10.47 -0.52 -7.32
C GLN A 37 9.02 -0.98 -7.52
N GLU A 38 8.80 -2.26 -7.85
CA GLU A 38 7.46 -2.85 -7.91
C GLU A 38 6.76 -2.79 -6.55
N ASN A 39 7.46 -3.16 -5.47
CA ASN A 39 6.94 -3.11 -4.10
C ASN A 39 6.65 -1.67 -3.66
N GLU A 40 7.50 -0.71 -4.03
CA GLU A 40 7.33 0.70 -3.72
C GLU A 40 6.11 1.29 -4.44
N ASN A 41 5.94 1.01 -5.73
CA ASN A 41 4.76 1.42 -6.50
C ASN A 41 3.46 0.85 -5.90
N GLU A 42 3.47 -0.41 -5.46
CA GLU A 42 2.33 -1.02 -4.80
C GLU A 42 2.08 -0.38 -3.43
N SER A 43 3.12 -0.03 -2.69
CA SER A 43 3.03 0.70 -1.42
C SER A 43 2.38 2.07 -1.58
N PHE A 44 2.74 2.82 -2.62
CA PHE A 44 2.11 4.10 -2.94
C PHE A 44 0.63 3.95 -3.29
N TYR A 45 0.26 2.91 -4.02
CA TYR A 45 -1.15 2.62 -4.28
C TYR A 45 -1.92 2.42 -2.97
N PHE A 46 -1.37 1.67 -2.01
CA PHE A 46 -2.01 1.42 -0.71
C PHE A 46 -2.04 2.64 0.21
N LEU A 47 -1.05 3.52 0.14
CA LEU A 47 -1.09 4.81 0.84
C LEU A 47 -2.23 5.70 0.33
N GLN A 48 -2.43 5.75 -0.97
CA GLN A 48 -3.52 6.50 -1.57
C GLN A 48 -4.88 5.86 -1.26
N TYR A 49 -4.97 4.53 -1.26
CA TYR A 49 -6.15 3.77 -0.83
C TYR A 49 -6.55 4.13 0.61
N ASP A 50 -5.60 4.08 1.55
CA ASP A 50 -5.83 4.42 2.96
C ASP A 50 -6.22 5.90 3.12
N SER A 51 -5.54 6.79 2.41
CA SER A 51 -5.87 8.22 2.39
C SER A 51 -7.29 8.49 1.88
N ALA A 52 -7.72 7.83 0.82
CA ALA A 52 -9.06 7.99 0.29
C ALA A 52 -10.13 7.53 1.30
N TYR A 53 -9.90 6.38 1.96
CA TYR A 53 -10.80 5.90 3.02
C TYR A 53 -10.84 6.85 4.22
N LEU A 54 -9.68 7.33 4.69
CA LEU A 54 -9.62 8.28 5.81
C LEU A 54 -10.40 9.58 5.53
N ARG A 55 -10.33 10.11 4.32
CA ARG A 55 -11.11 11.29 3.93
C ARG A 55 -12.61 11.04 4.00
N VAL A 56 -13.06 9.87 3.54
CA VAL A 56 -14.48 9.47 3.64
C VAL A 56 -14.89 9.28 5.09
N SER A 57 -14.07 8.67 5.93
CA SER A 57 -14.37 8.47 7.36
C SER A 57 -14.48 9.78 8.14
N GLN A 58 -13.74 10.82 7.71
CA GLN A 58 -13.83 12.18 8.27
C GLN A 58 -15.04 12.93 7.75
N TYR A 59 -15.46 12.70 6.50
CA TYR A 59 -16.62 13.35 5.88
C TYR A 59 -17.95 12.90 6.48
N GLU A 60 -18.09 11.60 6.73
CA GLU A 60 -19.19 11.04 7.51
C GLU A 60 -18.60 10.34 8.72
N SER A 61 -19.15 10.57 9.91
CA SER A 61 -18.79 9.82 11.13
C SER A 61 -19.18 8.34 10.93
N ILE A 62 -18.40 7.62 10.10
CA ILE A 62 -18.66 6.23 9.71
C ILE A 62 -18.22 5.32 10.86
N THR A 63 -18.92 5.38 11.99
CA THR A 63 -18.70 4.48 13.11
C THR A 63 -19.39 3.13 12.92
N THR A 64 -20.33 3.03 11.98
CA THR A 64 -21.24 1.88 11.84
C THR A 64 -20.70 0.80 10.88
N TYR A 65 -19.81 1.15 9.93
CA TYR A 65 -19.35 0.23 8.91
C TYR A 65 -17.87 -0.12 9.14
N LYS A 66 -17.60 -1.43 9.28
CA LYS A 66 -16.25 -1.93 9.57
C LYS A 66 -15.41 -2.18 8.31
N ASP A 67 -16.08 -2.46 7.18
CA ASP A 67 -15.42 -2.89 5.97
C ASP A 67 -15.51 -1.84 4.87
N HIS A 68 -14.45 -1.75 4.06
CA HIS A 68 -14.41 -0.84 2.93
C HIS A 68 -13.62 -1.44 1.77
N ILE A 69 -13.95 -0.97 0.58
CA ILE A 69 -13.23 -1.27 -0.68
C ILE A 69 -12.92 0.07 -1.34
N CYS A 70 -11.66 0.28 -1.72
CA CYS A 70 -11.26 1.44 -2.49
C CYS A 70 -10.62 0.99 -3.81
N TYR A 71 -10.87 1.74 -4.87
CA TYR A 71 -10.14 1.58 -6.13
C TYR A 71 -10.09 2.90 -6.90
N ALA A 72 -8.99 3.09 -7.62
CA ALA A 72 -8.74 4.27 -8.42
C ALA A 72 -9.43 4.16 -9.79
N ASP A 73 -9.91 5.29 -10.29
CA ASP A 73 -10.29 5.48 -11.69
C ASP A 73 -9.66 6.77 -12.24
N LYS A 74 -10.03 7.14 -13.49
CA LYS A 74 -9.50 8.34 -14.16
C LYS A 74 -9.84 9.68 -13.46
N ARG A 75 -10.73 9.70 -12.49
CA ARG A 75 -11.20 10.92 -11.80
C ARG A 75 -10.81 10.97 -10.33
N GLY A 76 -10.21 9.90 -9.80
CA GLY A 76 -9.82 9.80 -8.40
C GLY A 76 -10.12 8.41 -7.82
N TRP A 77 -10.57 8.38 -6.59
CA TRP A 77 -10.82 7.15 -5.85
C TRP A 77 -12.32 6.93 -5.64
N LYS A 78 -12.73 5.70 -5.78
CA LYS A 78 -14.05 5.23 -5.39
C LYS A 78 -13.92 4.48 -4.07
N VAL A 79 -14.71 4.87 -3.09
CA VAL A 79 -14.72 4.29 -1.75
C VAL A 79 -16.11 3.74 -1.47
N ILE A 80 -16.19 2.45 -1.25
CA ILE A 80 -17.43 1.75 -0.92
C ILE A 80 -17.31 1.29 0.52
N VAL A 81 -18.26 1.65 1.36
CA VAL A 81 -18.31 1.22 2.76
C VAL A 81 -19.51 0.32 2.99
N GLY A 82 -19.38 -0.65 3.90
CA GLY A 82 -20.42 -1.62 4.15
C GLY A 82 -20.01 -2.70 5.12
N THR A 83 -20.51 -3.90 4.91
CA THR A 83 -20.19 -5.09 5.70
C THR A 83 -19.83 -6.26 4.78
N VAL A 84 -18.90 -7.08 5.24
CA VAL A 84 -18.45 -8.29 4.54
C VAL A 84 -18.99 -9.52 5.23
N ASP A 85 -19.56 -10.45 4.45
CA ASP A 85 -19.94 -11.78 4.91
C ASP A 85 -19.61 -12.86 3.85
N SER A 86 -19.97 -14.10 4.10
CA SER A 86 -19.71 -15.23 3.20
C SER A 86 -20.36 -15.08 1.81
N SER A 87 -21.43 -14.28 1.68
CA SER A 87 -22.10 -14.01 0.40
C SER A 87 -21.40 -12.92 -0.40
N GLY A 88 -20.58 -12.10 0.23
CA GLY A 88 -19.82 -11.00 -0.37
C GLY A 88 -19.91 -9.69 0.40
N PHE A 89 -19.83 -8.60 -0.33
CA PHE A 89 -19.87 -7.26 0.24
C PHE A 89 -21.27 -6.66 0.16
N LYS A 90 -21.84 -6.32 1.30
CA LYS A 90 -23.12 -5.59 1.40
C LYS A 90 -22.83 -4.09 1.47
N GLN A 91 -22.97 -3.44 0.33
CA GLN A 91 -22.75 -2.01 0.21
C GLN A 91 -23.78 -1.25 1.02
N ALA A 92 -23.33 -0.32 1.86
CA ALA A 92 -24.15 0.68 2.54
C ALA A 92 -24.08 2.00 1.78
N ASN A 93 -22.90 2.58 1.66
CA ASN A 93 -22.67 3.87 1.03
C ASN A 93 -21.54 3.81 -0.01
N TYR A 94 -21.58 4.76 -0.95
CA TYR A 94 -20.56 4.92 -1.98
C TYR A 94 -20.16 6.39 -2.10
N TYR A 95 -18.84 6.61 -2.17
CA TYR A 95 -18.22 7.92 -2.27
C TYR A 95 -17.24 7.98 -3.42
N HIS A 96 -17.09 9.16 -3.99
CA HIS A 96 -16.01 9.51 -4.88
C HIS A 96 -15.10 10.53 -4.17
N VAL A 97 -13.80 10.29 -4.19
CA VAL A 97 -12.76 11.18 -3.68
C VAL A 97 -11.91 11.61 -4.87
N ASP A 98 -11.99 12.86 -5.27
CA ASP A 98 -11.22 13.37 -6.39
C ASP A 98 -9.72 13.52 -6.05
N TYR A 99 -8.90 13.85 -7.05
CA TYR A 99 -7.45 14.03 -6.86
C TYR A 99 -7.09 15.24 -5.94
N LYS A 100 -8.03 16.15 -5.69
CA LYS A 100 -7.87 17.22 -4.70
C LYS A 100 -8.28 16.78 -3.30
N GLY A 101 -8.83 15.59 -3.17
CA GLY A 101 -9.30 15.00 -1.92
C GLY A 101 -10.71 15.44 -1.53
N ILE A 102 -11.49 16.00 -2.45
CA ILE A 102 -12.89 16.38 -2.21
C ILE A 102 -13.74 15.11 -2.25
N VAL A 103 -14.50 14.89 -1.18
CA VAL A 103 -15.42 13.75 -1.02
C VAL A 103 -16.79 14.13 -1.52
N THR A 104 -17.38 13.26 -2.34
CA THR A 104 -18.75 13.40 -2.84
C THR A 104 -19.50 12.10 -2.63
N ALA A 105 -20.62 12.14 -1.91
CA ALA A 105 -21.51 10.98 -1.76
C ALA A 105 -22.21 10.68 -3.10
N VAL A 106 -22.27 9.39 -3.47
CA VAL A 106 -22.85 8.94 -4.73
C VAL A 106 -24.06 8.05 -4.45
N LYS A 107 -25.23 8.46 -4.91
CA LYS A 107 -26.52 7.75 -4.66
C LYS A 107 -26.66 6.43 -5.45
N LYS A 108 -25.82 6.18 -6.45
CA LYS A 108 -25.93 5.00 -7.33
C LYS A 108 -25.25 3.80 -6.69
N LYS A 109 -25.90 2.63 -6.68
CA LYS A 109 -25.25 1.37 -6.34
C LYS A 109 -24.18 1.05 -7.37
N PHE A 110 -23.03 0.61 -6.90
CA PHE A 110 -21.90 0.23 -7.74
C PHE A 110 -22.08 -1.17 -8.33
N ASP A 111 -21.23 -1.55 -9.30
CA ASP A 111 -21.25 -2.89 -9.91
C ASP A 111 -21.25 -3.98 -8.83
N THR A 112 -22.40 -4.61 -8.65
CA THR A 112 -22.64 -5.57 -7.58
C THR A 112 -21.82 -6.84 -7.75
N ILE A 113 -21.42 -7.20 -8.99
CA ILE A 113 -20.65 -8.42 -9.28
C ILE A 113 -19.22 -8.28 -8.79
N GLN A 114 -18.52 -7.21 -9.17
CA GLN A 114 -17.14 -6.97 -8.73
C GLN A 114 -17.05 -6.72 -7.23
N VAL A 115 -17.97 -5.93 -6.70
CA VAL A 115 -18.02 -5.62 -5.26
C VAL A 115 -18.30 -6.88 -4.45
N ALA A 116 -19.22 -7.74 -4.89
CA ALA A 116 -19.49 -9.01 -4.24
C ALA A 116 -18.29 -9.97 -4.30
N ALA A 117 -17.56 -10.00 -5.41
CA ALA A 117 -16.35 -10.81 -5.56
C ALA A 117 -15.23 -10.35 -4.62
N LEU A 118 -14.98 -9.04 -4.57
CA LEU A 118 -14.02 -8.45 -3.63
C LEU A 118 -14.42 -8.73 -2.17
N GLY A 119 -15.72 -8.65 -1.85
CA GLY A 119 -16.23 -8.96 -0.52
C GLY A 119 -15.98 -10.42 -0.13
N ARG A 120 -16.24 -11.38 -1.01
CA ARG A 120 -15.93 -12.80 -0.74
C ARG A 120 -14.43 -13.03 -0.51
N ALA A 121 -13.58 -12.42 -1.34
CA ALA A 121 -12.13 -12.50 -1.16
C ALA A 121 -11.70 -11.89 0.19
N LEU A 122 -12.24 -10.73 0.56
CA LEU A 122 -11.99 -10.10 1.86
C LEU A 122 -12.46 -10.95 3.03
N PHE A 123 -13.66 -11.56 2.95
CA PHE A 123 -14.17 -12.46 3.98
C PHE A 123 -13.23 -13.64 4.23
N ASN A 124 -12.82 -14.32 3.15
CA ASN A 124 -11.91 -15.45 3.24
C ASN A 124 -10.52 -15.06 3.75
N ALA A 125 -10.01 -13.89 3.32
CA ALA A 125 -8.75 -13.35 3.81
C ALA A 125 -8.82 -13.01 5.30
N ASN A 126 -9.91 -12.39 5.76
CA ASN A 126 -10.11 -12.06 7.19
C ASN A 126 -10.07 -13.32 8.05
N ILE A 127 -10.70 -14.43 7.64
CA ILE A 127 -10.61 -15.71 8.37
C ILE A 127 -9.16 -16.18 8.45
N SER A 128 -8.39 -16.04 7.37
CA SER A 128 -6.98 -16.45 7.34
C SER A 128 -6.10 -15.55 8.23
N ILE A 129 -6.34 -14.25 8.21
CA ILE A 129 -5.63 -13.26 9.03
C ILE A 129 -5.92 -13.47 10.52
N GLN A 130 -7.19 -13.71 10.88
CA GLN A 130 -7.58 -13.97 12.27
C GLN A 130 -6.87 -15.20 12.86
N LYS A 131 -6.63 -16.23 12.06
CA LYS A 131 -5.86 -17.42 12.50
C LYS A 131 -4.37 -17.13 12.76
N MET A 132 -3.83 -16.06 12.16
CA MET A 132 -2.44 -15.62 12.34
C MET A 132 -2.30 -14.54 13.41
N ASN A 133 -3.42 -13.87 13.75
CA ASN A 133 -3.39 -12.71 14.62
C ASN A 133 -3.20 -13.13 16.08
N ASN A 134 -2.08 -12.69 16.65
CA ASN A 134 -1.77 -12.89 18.07
C ASN A 134 -2.35 -11.78 18.97
N ASN A 135 -3.41 -11.07 18.52
CA ASN A 135 -4.12 -10.01 19.26
C ASN A 135 -3.28 -8.76 19.60
N THR A 136 -2.16 -8.54 18.94
CA THR A 136 -1.19 -7.49 19.34
C THR A 136 -1.28 -6.21 18.52
N SER A 137 -1.89 -6.24 17.34
CA SER A 137 -1.93 -5.07 16.45
C SER A 137 -3.20 -5.01 15.61
N SER A 138 -3.57 -3.81 15.18
CA SER A 138 -4.54 -3.64 14.11
C SER A 138 -3.93 -4.07 12.77
N TRP A 139 -4.76 -4.51 11.84
CA TRP A 139 -4.33 -4.89 10.50
C TRP A 139 -4.85 -3.88 9.48
N LYS A 140 -3.97 -3.44 8.61
CA LYS A 140 -4.33 -2.74 7.38
C LYS A 140 -4.57 -3.78 6.30
N ILE A 141 -5.75 -3.78 5.70
CA ILE A 141 -6.18 -4.75 4.70
C ILE A 141 -6.56 -4.00 3.42
N PHE A 142 -5.93 -4.39 2.34
CA PHE A 142 -6.10 -3.76 1.04
C PHE A 142 -6.57 -4.77 0.01
N SER A 143 -7.49 -4.37 -0.84
CA SER A 143 -8.02 -5.19 -1.93
C SER A 143 -7.75 -4.54 -3.28
N LYS A 144 -7.41 -5.34 -4.28
CA LYS A 144 -7.15 -4.87 -5.64
C LYS A 144 -7.50 -5.93 -6.67
N ILE A 145 -8.16 -5.54 -7.74
CA ILE A 145 -8.27 -6.37 -8.94
C ILE A 145 -7.04 -6.11 -9.81
N LYS A 146 -6.31 -7.16 -10.13
CA LYS A 146 -5.10 -7.08 -10.96
C LYS A 146 -5.44 -7.12 -12.45
N ILE A 147 -4.47 -6.78 -13.30
CA ILE A 147 -4.62 -6.79 -14.76
C ILE A 147 -4.95 -8.20 -15.28
N ASP A 148 -4.40 -9.24 -14.66
CA ASP A 148 -4.67 -10.65 -14.97
C ASP A 148 -6.03 -11.14 -14.46
N MET A 149 -6.90 -10.22 -14.05
CA MET A 149 -8.24 -10.50 -13.52
C MET A 149 -8.25 -11.32 -12.23
N THR A 150 -7.13 -11.43 -11.52
CA THR A 150 -7.12 -11.98 -10.16
C THR A 150 -7.43 -10.91 -9.12
N ILE A 151 -8.00 -11.31 -7.99
CA ILE A 151 -8.17 -10.45 -6.83
C ILE A 151 -6.99 -10.67 -5.89
N SER A 152 -6.31 -9.60 -5.51
CA SER A 152 -5.26 -9.63 -4.49
C SER A 152 -5.77 -8.97 -3.22
N ILE A 153 -5.59 -9.66 -2.08
CA ILE A 153 -5.78 -9.13 -0.75
C ILE A 153 -4.41 -9.10 -0.09
N ILE A 154 -3.99 -7.91 0.32
CA ILE A 154 -2.72 -7.71 1.03
C ILE A 154 -3.04 -7.14 2.39
N ALA A 155 -2.43 -7.71 3.43
CA ALA A 155 -2.62 -7.25 4.79
C ALA A 155 -1.30 -7.27 5.55
N PHE A 156 -1.12 -6.28 6.40
CA PHE A 156 0.02 -6.19 7.29
C PHE A 156 -0.36 -5.43 8.56
N PRO A 157 0.32 -5.68 9.70
CA PRO A 157 0.09 -4.95 10.93
C PRO A 157 0.46 -3.48 10.77
N ALA A 158 -0.15 -2.68 11.60
CA ALA A 158 0.04 -1.24 11.65
C ALA A 158 0.22 -0.78 13.11
N GLU A 159 -0.08 0.46 13.39
CA GLU A 159 -0.03 1.04 14.72
C GLU A 159 -1.10 0.43 15.64
N ASP A 160 -0.74 0.13 16.88
CA ASP A 160 -1.70 -0.27 17.92
C ASP A 160 -2.28 0.96 18.66
N ALA A 161 -3.15 0.71 19.64
CA ALA A 161 -3.78 1.76 20.43
C ALA A 161 -2.78 2.56 21.29
N ASP A 162 -1.63 1.98 21.60
CA ASP A 162 -0.56 2.60 22.39
C ASP A 162 0.44 3.37 21.52
N GLY A 163 0.20 3.42 20.21
CA GLY A 163 1.06 4.09 19.24
C GLY A 163 2.32 3.31 18.88
N ASN A 164 2.41 2.01 19.20
CA ASN A 164 3.53 1.19 18.74
C ASN A 164 3.36 0.86 17.26
N ILE A 165 4.42 1.04 16.50
CA ILE A 165 4.47 0.73 15.06
C ILE A 165 4.85 -0.74 14.91
N TRP A 166 3.90 -1.56 14.47
CA TRP A 166 4.10 -2.98 14.25
C TRP A 166 4.43 -3.28 12.78
N TYR A 167 5.28 -4.29 12.55
CA TYR A 167 5.55 -4.83 11.22
C TYR A 167 5.66 -6.36 11.27
N GLY A 168 5.45 -7.02 10.09
CA GLY A 168 5.39 -8.49 9.98
C GLY A 168 4.34 -9.11 10.93
N PRO A 169 3.65 -10.18 10.51
CA PRO A 169 3.74 -10.76 9.17
C PRO A 169 3.07 -9.91 8.09
N GLU A 170 3.57 -9.98 6.87
CA GLU A 170 2.87 -9.50 5.69
C GLU A 170 2.17 -10.67 5.02
N PHE A 171 0.87 -10.55 4.86
CA PHE A 171 0.00 -11.53 4.25
C PHE A 171 -0.43 -11.06 2.86
N ALA A 172 -0.27 -11.92 1.86
CA ALA A 172 -0.80 -11.69 0.52
C ALA A 172 -1.54 -12.94 0.07
N GLN A 173 -2.80 -12.79 -0.30
CA GLN A 173 -3.63 -13.89 -0.80
C GLN A 173 -4.27 -13.47 -2.13
N TYR A 174 -4.22 -14.39 -3.09
CA TYR A 174 -4.72 -14.19 -4.45
C TYR A 174 -5.90 -15.10 -4.68
N TYR A 175 -6.93 -14.54 -5.33
CA TYR A 175 -8.20 -15.21 -5.56
C TYR A 175 -8.58 -15.18 -7.04
N SER A 176 -9.43 -16.12 -7.43
CA SER A 176 -10.18 -16.05 -8.69
C SER A 176 -11.00 -14.77 -8.79
N ILE A 177 -11.33 -14.34 -10.01
CA ILE A 177 -12.05 -13.09 -10.27
C ILE A 177 -13.42 -13.03 -9.57
N ASP A 178 -14.03 -14.18 -9.28
CA ASP A 178 -15.29 -14.26 -8.53
C ASP A 178 -15.09 -14.23 -7.00
N GLY A 179 -13.84 -14.20 -6.51
CA GLY A 179 -13.46 -14.13 -5.10
C GLY A 179 -13.67 -15.41 -4.29
N ARG A 180 -13.99 -16.54 -4.93
CA ARG A 180 -14.33 -17.78 -4.24
C ARG A 180 -13.15 -18.71 -4.01
N GLN A 181 -12.29 -18.85 -5.02
CA GLN A 181 -11.17 -19.78 -4.98
C GLN A 181 -9.88 -19.07 -4.62
N THR A 182 -9.21 -19.51 -3.57
CA THR A 182 -7.83 -19.11 -3.28
C THR A 182 -6.89 -19.76 -4.29
N ILE A 183 -6.14 -18.92 -5.03
CA ILE A 183 -5.15 -19.34 -6.02
C ILE A 183 -3.82 -19.58 -5.31
N SER A 184 -3.40 -18.63 -4.46
CA SER A 184 -2.15 -18.75 -3.71
C SER A 184 -2.18 -17.89 -2.45
N THR A 185 -1.34 -18.25 -1.48
CA THR A 185 -1.11 -17.50 -0.25
C THR A 185 0.37 -17.34 -0.04
N LYS A 186 0.82 -16.14 0.25
CA LYS A 186 2.20 -15.81 0.60
C LYS A 186 2.22 -15.10 1.94
N ILE A 187 3.11 -15.52 2.84
CA ILE A 187 3.35 -14.87 4.12
C ILE A 187 4.85 -14.58 4.20
N VAL A 188 5.20 -13.33 4.40
CA VAL A 188 6.57 -12.89 4.65
C VAL A 188 6.67 -12.25 6.03
N ASN A 189 7.87 -12.16 6.59
CA ASN A 189 8.06 -11.60 7.93
C ASN A 189 7.12 -12.21 8.99
N LYS A 190 7.16 -13.52 9.15
CA LYS A 190 6.15 -14.29 9.91
C LYS A 190 5.96 -13.89 11.37
N VAL A 191 6.90 -13.17 11.96
CA VAL A 191 6.88 -12.80 13.38
C VAL A 191 6.46 -11.34 13.52
N PRO A 192 5.38 -11.03 14.25
CA PRO A 192 5.03 -9.67 14.61
C PRO A 192 6.15 -9.02 15.44
N THR A 193 6.57 -7.85 15.06
CA THR A 193 7.67 -7.13 15.71
C THR A 193 7.32 -5.66 15.85
N VAL A 194 7.73 -5.02 16.94
CA VAL A 194 7.61 -3.57 17.12
C VAL A 194 8.86 -2.91 16.57
N ALA A 195 8.68 -1.85 15.77
CA ALA A 195 9.78 -1.06 15.26
C ALA A 195 10.47 -0.30 16.41
N SER A 196 11.79 -0.29 16.40
CA SER A 196 12.56 0.55 17.33
C SER A 196 12.49 2.00 16.87
N ARG A 197 12.21 2.92 17.78
CA ARG A 197 12.09 4.34 17.47
C ARG A 197 12.85 5.21 18.46
N SER A 198 13.51 6.24 17.94
CA SER A 198 14.00 7.39 18.69
C SER A 198 13.19 8.63 18.30
N LYS A 199 13.60 9.81 18.78
CA LYS A 199 12.95 11.08 18.39
C LYS A 199 13.10 11.40 16.89
N GLU A 200 14.18 10.92 16.25
CA GLU A 200 14.54 11.29 14.87
C GLU A 200 14.60 10.09 13.92
N GLU A 201 14.60 8.88 14.45
CA GLU A 201 14.86 7.68 13.68
C GLU A 201 13.85 6.58 13.97
N LEU A 202 13.37 5.92 12.91
CA LEU A 202 12.60 4.69 12.95
C LEU A 202 13.44 3.55 12.37
N THR A 203 13.63 2.47 13.13
CA THR A 203 14.38 1.30 12.70
C THR A 203 13.49 0.07 12.60
N ILE A 204 13.50 -0.58 11.44
CA ILE A 204 12.75 -1.78 11.10
C ILE A 204 13.74 -2.88 10.71
N ILE A 205 13.68 -4.04 11.37
CA ILE A 205 14.53 -5.19 11.07
C ILE A 205 13.66 -6.30 10.51
N CYS A 206 13.73 -6.56 9.22
CA CYS A 206 12.92 -7.59 8.58
C CYS A 206 13.72 -8.84 8.22
N THR A 207 13.01 -9.97 8.13
CA THR A 207 13.59 -11.27 7.75
C THR A 207 13.63 -11.47 6.23
N ALA A 208 13.28 -10.47 5.44
CA ALA A 208 13.36 -10.53 3.99
C ALA A 208 14.81 -10.79 3.53
N GLU A 209 14.98 -11.58 2.47
CA GLU A 209 16.32 -11.97 2.03
C GLU A 209 17.01 -10.90 1.19
N LYS A 210 16.30 -10.31 0.22
CA LYS A 210 16.89 -9.48 -0.83
C LYS A 210 16.37 -8.04 -0.86
N THR A 211 15.07 -7.85 -0.65
CA THR A 211 14.42 -6.55 -0.71
C THR A 211 13.35 -6.43 0.37
N PRO A 212 13.11 -5.23 0.93
CA PRO A 212 12.00 -5.01 1.84
C PRO A 212 10.65 -5.38 1.19
N PRO A 213 9.74 -6.03 1.92
CA PRO A 213 8.39 -6.32 1.45
C PRO A 213 7.51 -5.06 1.42
N ILE A 214 6.36 -5.17 0.77
CA ILE A 214 5.44 -4.04 0.50
C ILE A 214 5.01 -3.34 1.79
N GLY A 215 4.62 -4.09 2.81
CA GLY A 215 4.14 -3.53 4.08
C GLY A 215 5.21 -2.70 4.81
N ILE A 216 6.48 -3.11 4.72
CA ILE A 216 7.60 -2.35 5.32
C ILE A 216 7.87 -1.06 4.54
N ILE A 217 7.85 -1.10 3.21
CA ILE A 217 7.99 0.11 2.39
C ILE A 217 6.80 1.04 2.62
N TRP A 218 5.59 0.50 2.76
CA TRP A 218 4.40 1.27 3.11
C TRP A 218 4.56 1.97 4.46
N LEU A 219 5.04 1.28 5.50
CA LEU A 219 5.33 1.87 6.81
C LEU A 219 6.33 3.02 6.70
N ALA A 220 7.44 2.81 5.98
CA ALA A 220 8.44 3.84 5.79
C ALA A 220 7.84 5.10 5.15
N HIS A 221 7.08 4.97 4.08
CA HIS A 221 6.42 6.11 3.45
C HIS A 221 5.30 6.71 4.32
N ARG A 222 4.63 5.91 5.14
CA ARG A 222 3.58 6.38 6.05
C ARG A 222 4.13 7.30 7.14
N TYR A 223 5.30 6.97 7.67
CA TYR A 223 5.91 7.69 8.79
C TYR A 223 7.07 8.63 8.40
N LYS A 224 7.34 8.82 7.10
CA LYS A 224 8.46 9.64 6.61
C LYS A 224 8.43 11.10 7.06
N LEU A 225 7.27 11.64 7.46
CA LEU A 225 7.17 13.02 7.97
C LEU A 225 7.38 13.09 9.49
N ASP A 226 7.34 11.95 10.18
CA ASP A 226 7.47 11.86 11.63
C ASP A 226 8.91 11.59 12.06
N TYR A 227 9.76 11.13 11.12
CA TYR A 227 11.17 10.78 11.35
C TYR A 227 12.07 11.35 10.26
N ASN A 228 13.29 11.80 10.67
CA ASN A 228 14.30 12.29 9.73
C ASN A 228 14.86 11.16 8.86
N ILE A 229 15.02 9.97 9.45
CA ILE A 229 15.54 8.78 8.79
C ILE A 229 14.69 7.58 9.17
N ILE A 230 14.38 6.73 8.20
CA ILE A 230 13.77 5.43 8.43
C ILE A 230 14.69 4.35 7.86
N ASN A 231 15.28 3.58 8.76
CA ASN A 231 16.20 2.50 8.42
C ASN A 231 15.47 1.16 8.36
N VAL A 232 15.67 0.44 7.26
CA VAL A 232 15.14 -0.90 7.04
C VAL A 232 16.30 -1.86 6.83
N THR A 233 16.57 -2.70 7.81
CA THR A 233 17.60 -3.74 7.71
C THR A 233 16.98 -5.06 7.27
N TYR A 234 17.61 -5.75 6.34
CA TYR A 234 17.24 -7.06 5.82
C TYR A 234 18.49 -7.93 5.63
N LYS A 235 18.33 -9.19 5.22
CA LYS A 235 19.43 -10.15 5.21
C LYS A 235 20.59 -9.72 4.28
N ALA A 236 20.31 -9.21 3.08
CA ALA A 236 21.34 -8.82 2.11
C ALA A 236 21.94 -7.43 2.39
N GLY A 237 21.30 -6.57 3.20
CA GLY A 237 21.79 -5.21 3.39
C GLY A 237 20.84 -4.33 4.21
N ALA A 238 20.90 -3.04 3.97
CA ALA A 238 20.01 -2.06 4.54
C ALA A 238 19.52 -1.07 3.48
N SER A 239 18.36 -0.48 3.73
CA SER A 239 17.84 0.65 2.93
C SER A 239 17.38 1.73 3.89
N SER A 240 17.73 2.98 3.60
CA SER A 240 17.36 4.14 4.41
C SER A 240 16.52 5.09 3.56
N LEU A 241 15.34 5.45 4.08
CA LEU A 241 14.52 6.51 3.51
C LEU A 241 14.82 7.80 4.27
N HIS A 242 15.28 8.83 3.59
CA HIS A 242 15.62 10.13 4.18
C HIS A 242 15.16 11.29 3.28
N PHE A 243 15.06 12.47 3.87
CA PHE A 243 14.75 13.67 3.10
C PHE A 243 16.03 14.22 2.44
N ASP A 244 16.04 14.25 1.12
CA ASP A 244 17.12 14.86 0.35
C ASP A 244 16.88 16.39 0.23
N HIS A 245 17.70 17.17 0.90
CA HIS A 245 17.61 18.63 0.91
C HIS A 245 17.93 19.27 -0.45
N ALA A 246 18.69 18.60 -1.31
CA ALA A 246 19.06 19.11 -2.62
C ALA A 246 17.89 19.02 -3.61
N THR A 247 17.22 17.88 -3.64
CA THR A 247 16.05 17.64 -4.50
C THR A 247 14.71 18.01 -3.85
N LYS A 248 14.70 18.28 -2.52
CA LYS A 248 13.51 18.51 -1.69
C LYS A 248 12.50 17.35 -1.76
N THR A 249 13.00 16.14 -1.88
CA THR A 249 12.20 14.91 -1.96
C THR A 249 12.72 13.86 -0.99
N TYR A 250 11.90 12.85 -0.70
CA TYR A 250 12.36 11.65 0.01
C TYR A 250 13.03 10.70 -0.97
N ALA A 251 14.21 10.21 -0.60
CA ALA A 251 15.00 9.28 -1.42
C ALA A 251 15.40 8.04 -0.62
N TRP A 252 15.47 6.91 -1.31
CA TRP A 252 16.01 5.68 -0.77
C TRP A 252 17.51 5.58 -1.09
N GLU A 253 18.27 5.24 -0.07
CA GLU A 253 19.66 4.81 -0.18
C GLU A 253 19.75 3.33 0.17
N HIS A 254 20.46 2.53 -0.64
CA HIS A 254 20.61 1.09 -0.43
C HIS A 254 22.08 0.79 -0.15
N ILE A 255 22.35 0.13 1.00
CA ILE A 255 23.70 -0.11 1.50
C ILE A 255 23.92 -1.62 1.64
N ALA A 256 25.01 -2.13 1.09
CA ALA A 256 25.47 -3.51 1.31
C ALA A 256 25.94 -3.69 2.76
N LYS A 257 25.73 -4.91 3.29
CA LYS A 257 26.34 -5.35 4.55
C LYS A 257 27.78 -5.76 4.31
#